data_b072ef786b71de57773797b1cf606e2d
#
_entry.id   b072ef786b71de57773797b1cf606e2d
#
_cell.length_a   1.000
_cell.length_b   1.000
_cell.length_c   1.000
_cell.angle_alpha   90.00
_cell.angle_beta   90.00
_cell.angle_gamma   90.00
#
_symmetry.space_group_name_H-M   'P 1'
#
loop_
_entity.id
_entity.type
_entity.pdbx_description
1 polymer ?
#
loop_
_entity_poly.entity_id
_entity_poly.type
_entity_poly.pdbx_seq_one_letter_code
_entity_poly.pdbx_strand_id
1 'polypeptide(L)'
;MNKIWLSSLLLATAVLTGCQSGGAYAPKNATKYDLENKEKFVLMDRMVQRSVTASGIQKRLLPDGRLEVIAHVRNRETRRIQVQISCVFKDASGFSTDDETPWQNLILTENAQEDVRFVSINNKAQDFTIRVRQAH
;
A
#
# COMPACT_ATOMS: atom_id res chain seq x y z
N MET A 1 43.63 -54.08 -29.24
CA MET A 1 43.53 -53.04 -28.20
C MET A 1 42.51 -52.01 -28.63
N ASN A 2 41.37 -52.20 -28.14
CA ASN A 2 40.30 -51.28 -28.48
C ASN A 2 40.26 -50.12 -27.47
N LYS A 3 40.81 -49.05 -27.89
CA LYS A 3 40.63 -47.82 -27.12
C LYS A 3 39.24 -47.29 -27.39
N ILE A 4 38.36 -47.55 -26.46
CA ILE A 4 37.05 -46.95 -26.49
C ILE A 4 37.25 -45.51 -26.08
N TRP A 5 37.19 -44.65 -27.04
CA TRP A 5 37.08 -43.22 -26.79
C TRP A 5 35.64 -42.93 -26.41
N LEU A 6 35.41 -42.97 -25.12
CA LEU A 6 34.19 -42.41 -24.57
C LEU A 6 34.30 -40.89 -24.66
N SER A 7 33.92 -40.40 -25.78
CA SER A 7 33.62 -38.98 -25.90
C SER A 7 32.42 -38.71 -25.01
N SER A 8 32.71 -38.32 -23.79
CA SER A 8 31.70 -37.72 -22.93
C SER A 8 31.26 -36.43 -23.59
N LEU A 9 30.22 -36.58 -24.39
CA LEU A 9 29.47 -35.44 -24.85
C LEU A 9 28.72 -34.85 -23.64
N LEU A 10 29.41 -33.95 -22.97
CA LEU A 10 28.83 -33.20 -21.88
C LEU A 10 27.82 -32.26 -22.53
N LEU A 11 26.58 -32.71 -22.63
CA LEU A 11 25.47 -31.93 -23.06
C LEU A 11 25.18 -30.90 -21.95
N ALA A 12 25.82 -29.76 -22.05
CA ALA A 12 25.51 -28.65 -21.23
C ALA A 12 24.10 -28.17 -21.63
N THR A 13 23.10 -28.68 -20.97
CA THR A 13 21.77 -28.10 -21.01
C THR A 13 21.84 -26.75 -20.33
N ALA A 14 22.05 -25.72 -21.14
CA ALA A 14 21.85 -24.36 -20.72
C ALA A 14 20.35 -24.23 -20.44
N VAL A 15 20.00 -24.29 -19.18
CA VAL A 15 18.66 -23.91 -18.73
C VAL A 15 18.58 -22.41 -18.92
N LEU A 16 18.02 -22.00 -20.03
CA LEU A 16 17.61 -20.62 -20.24
C LEU A 16 16.44 -20.37 -19.29
N THR A 17 16.77 -19.95 -18.08
CA THR A 17 15.75 -19.33 -17.22
C THR A 17 15.40 -18.02 -17.88
N GLY A 18 14.37 -18.06 -18.73
CA GLY A 18 13.81 -16.86 -19.30
C GLY A 18 13.34 -15.96 -18.17
N CYS A 19 13.87 -14.75 -18.12
CA CYS A 19 13.27 -13.72 -17.30
C CYS A 19 11.85 -13.53 -17.79
N GLN A 20 10.88 -13.90 -16.99
CA GLN A 20 9.51 -13.54 -17.24
C GLN A 20 9.38 -12.03 -17.03
N SER A 21 9.68 -11.31 -18.05
CA SER A 21 9.45 -9.88 -18.11
C SER A 21 8.09 -9.67 -18.74
N GLY A 22 7.09 -9.40 -17.96
CA GLY A 22 5.82 -9.01 -18.54
C GLY A 22 4.66 -9.22 -17.60
N GLY A 23 3.90 -8.19 -17.45
CA GLY A 23 2.70 -8.17 -16.63
C GLY A 23 2.91 -7.66 -15.23
N ALA A 24 1.80 -7.45 -14.54
CA ALA A 24 1.81 -7.03 -13.16
C ALA A 24 2.37 -8.15 -12.26
N TYR A 25 3.15 -7.75 -11.28
CA TYR A 25 3.60 -8.69 -10.27
C TYR A 25 2.42 -9.16 -9.43
N ALA A 26 2.44 -10.43 -9.04
CA ALA A 26 1.48 -10.93 -8.08
C ALA A 26 1.57 -10.09 -6.78
N PRO A 27 0.44 -9.75 -6.15
CA PRO A 27 0.46 -9.01 -4.91
C PRO A 27 1.22 -9.81 -3.85
N LYS A 28 2.12 -9.15 -3.15
CA LYS A 28 2.96 -9.80 -2.12
C LYS A 28 2.15 -10.35 -0.96
N ASN A 29 0.97 -9.81 -0.76
CA ASN A 29 0.05 -10.25 0.27
C ASN A 29 -1.38 -9.89 -0.14
N ALA A 30 -2.03 -10.82 -0.81
CA ALA A 30 -3.38 -10.61 -1.34
C ALA A 30 -4.45 -10.39 -0.27
N THR A 31 -4.19 -10.82 0.97
CA THR A 31 -5.16 -10.67 2.05
C THR A 31 -5.03 -9.35 2.80
N LYS A 32 -3.86 -8.72 2.72
CA LYS A 32 -3.53 -7.54 3.52
C LYS A 32 -3.61 -6.22 2.73
N TYR A 33 -3.58 -6.28 1.42
CA TYR A 33 -3.48 -5.10 0.54
C TYR A 33 -4.48 -5.15 -0.60
N ASP A 34 -5.66 -5.65 -0.30
CA ASP A 34 -6.76 -5.61 -1.25
C ASP A 34 -7.19 -4.15 -1.44
N LEU A 35 -6.66 -3.54 -2.49
CA LEU A 35 -7.03 -2.20 -2.89
C LEU A 35 -8.49 -2.09 -3.32
N GLU A 36 -9.08 -3.23 -3.62
CA GLU A 36 -10.33 -3.21 -4.35
C GLU A 36 -11.49 -2.85 -3.46
N ASN A 37 -11.50 -3.08 -2.15
CA ASN A 37 -12.71 -2.65 -1.47
C ASN A 37 -12.83 -2.82 0.03
N LYS A 38 -11.91 -3.46 0.71
CA LYS A 38 -12.21 -3.87 2.08
C LYS A 38 -11.29 -3.27 3.13
N GLU A 39 -10.10 -2.89 2.70
CA GLU A 39 -9.14 -2.34 3.63
C GLU A 39 -9.34 -0.82 3.74
N LYS A 40 -9.44 -0.37 4.97
CA LYS A 40 -9.56 1.06 5.29
C LYS A 40 -8.22 1.77 5.29
N PHE A 41 -7.15 1.03 5.47
CA PHE A 41 -5.79 1.56 5.58
C PHE A 41 -4.83 0.68 4.78
N VAL A 42 -4.26 1.23 3.73
CA VAL A 42 -3.42 0.49 2.78
C VAL A 42 -2.00 1.04 2.80
N LEU A 43 -1.06 0.16 3.06
CA LEU A 43 0.37 0.43 2.98
C LEU A 43 0.88 -0.05 1.62
N MET A 44 1.15 0.88 0.72
CA MET A 44 1.30 0.60 -0.71
C MET A 44 2.63 -0.03 -1.11
N ASP A 45 3.67 0.10 -0.29
CA ASP A 45 4.99 -0.45 -0.60
C ASP A 45 5.63 -1.14 0.60
N ARG A 46 6.71 -1.87 0.36
CA ARG A 46 7.39 -2.65 1.40
C ARG A 46 7.94 -1.82 2.54
N MET A 47 8.41 -0.63 2.24
CA MET A 47 9.06 0.22 3.23
C MET A 47 8.02 0.71 4.25
N VAL A 48 6.89 1.22 3.78
CA VAL A 48 5.83 1.67 4.68
C VAL A 48 5.16 0.49 5.40
N GLN A 49 5.11 -0.69 4.79
CA GLN A 49 4.58 -1.90 5.44
C GLN A 49 5.39 -2.29 6.68
N ARG A 50 6.67 -2.02 6.67
CA ARG A 50 7.56 -2.29 7.81
C ARG A 50 7.48 -1.21 8.87
N SER A 51 7.37 0.04 8.44
CA SER A 51 7.64 1.19 9.27
C SER A 51 6.39 1.85 9.83
N VAL A 52 5.25 1.68 9.17
CA VAL A 52 4.03 2.43 9.48
C VAL A 52 2.89 1.50 9.85
N THR A 53 2.09 1.92 10.81
CA THR A 53 0.82 1.26 11.15
C THR A 53 -0.21 2.29 11.54
N ALA A 54 -1.48 1.93 11.45
CA ALA A 54 -2.58 2.69 12.03
C ALA A 54 -2.95 2.06 13.38
N SER A 55 -2.90 2.83 14.43
CA SER A 55 -3.31 2.38 15.76
C SER A 55 -4.80 2.61 16.02
N GLY A 56 -5.46 3.40 15.20
CA GLY A 56 -6.90 3.63 15.27
C GLY A 56 -7.38 4.47 14.10
N ILE A 57 -8.59 4.21 13.65
CA ILE A 57 -9.24 5.00 12.60
C ILE A 57 -10.67 5.28 13.04
N GLN A 58 -11.08 6.53 12.95
CA GLN A 58 -12.41 6.98 13.30
C GLN A 58 -13.02 7.71 12.10
N LYS A 59 -14.28 7.40 11.79
CA LYS A 59 -15.07 8.16 10.82
C LYS A 59 -16.31 8.72 11.48
N ARG A 60 -16.72 9.90 11.06
CA ARG A 60 -17.97 10.52 11.47
C ARG A 60 -18.52 11.41 10.38
N LEU A 61 -19.82 11.57 10.37
CA LEU A 61 -20.47 12.56 9.52
C LEU A 61 -20.48 13.92 10.21
N LEU A 62 -20.06 14.94 9.49
CA LEU A 62 -20.17 16.31 9.92
C LEU A 62 -21.62 16.82 9.80
N PRO A 63 -22.00 17.91 10.48
CA PRO A 63 -23.37 18.45 10.39
C PRO A 63 -23.83 18.79 8.98
N ASP A 64 -22.92 19.11 8.06
CA ASP A 64 -23.20 19.37 6.66
C ASP A 64 -23.25 18.12 5.77
N GLY A 65 -23.09 16.93 6.36
CA GLY A 65 -23.15 15.65 5.66
C GLY A 65 -21.82 15.18 5.08
N ARG A 66 -20.75 15.95 5.18
CA ARG A 66 -19.41 15.52 4.74
C ARG A 66 -18.85 14.46 5.68
N LEU A 67 -18.07 13.53 5.13
CA LEU A 67 -17.41 12.50 5.90
C LEU A 67 -16.06 13.00 6.42
N GLU A 68 -15.85 12.91 7.71
CA GLU A 68 -14.56 13.14 8.34
C GLU A 68 -13.92 11.81 8.75
N VAL A 69 -12.66 11.65 8.41
CA VAL A 69 -11.87 10.47 8.79
C VAL A 69 -10.62 10.94 9.51
N ILE A 70 -10.38 10.38 10.68
CA ILE A 70 -9.16 10.64 11.47
C ILE A 70 -8.44 9.32 11.64
N ALA A 71 -7.16 9.28 11.31
CA ALA A 71 -6.32 8.11 11.49
C ALA A 71 -5.15 8.43 12.42
N HIS A 72 -4.90 7.54 13.37
CA HIS A 72 -3.69 7.55 14.16
C HIS A 72 -2.61 6.79 13.40
N VAL A 73 -1.69 7.50 12.80
CA VAL A 73 -0.59 6.93 12.02
C VAL A 73 0.64 6.86 12.90
N ARG A 74 1.19 5.67 13.05
CA ARG A 74 2.32 5.43 13.95
C ARG A 74 3.56 4.98 13.19
N ASN A 75 4.71 5.59 13.56
CA ASN A 75 6.03 5.15 13.16
C ASN A 75 6.51 4.03 14.12
N ARG A 76 6.77 2.85 13.60
CA ARG A 76 7.32 1.72 14.38
C ARG A 76 8.84 1.70 14.42
N GLU A 77 9.48 2.62 13.73
CA GLU A 77 10.92 2.70 13.66
C GLU A 77 11.49 3.59 14.76
N THR A 78 12.73 3.34 15.12
CA THR A 78 13.50 4.18 16.06
C THR A 78 14.22 5.33 15.37
N ARG A 79 13.76 5.71 14.19
CA ARG A 79 14.29 6.80 13.38
C ARG A 79 13.15 7.61 12.77
N ARG A 80 13.44 8.85 12.46
CA ARG A 80 12.51 9.71 11.74
C ARG A 80 12.31 9.20 10.32
N ILE A 81 11.06 9.14 9.89
CA ILE A 81 10.70 8.75 8.53
C ILE A 81 9.79 9.79 7.90
N GLN A 82 9.78 9.83 6.58
CA GLN A 82 8.86 10.64 5.80
C GLN A 82 8.06 9.73 4.88
N VAL A 83 6.76 9.89 4.90
CA VAL A 83 5.82 9.16 4.04
C VAL A 83 4.86 10.12 3.38
N GLN A 84 4.11 9.61 2.40
CA GLN A 84 3.01 10.35 1.80
C GLN A 84 1.70 9.62 2.09
N ILE A 85 0.68 10.38 2.38
CA ILE A 85 -0.63 9.86 2.75
C ILE A 85 -1.74 10.56 1.95
N SER A 86 -2.73 9.79 1.55
CA SER A 86 -3.94 10.31 0.92
C SER A 86 -5.16 9.48 1.32
N CYS A 87 -6.34 10.01 1.06
CA CYS A 87 -7.59 9.33 1.33
C CYS A 87 -8.47 9.34 0.08
N VAL A 88 -9.02 8.20 -0.27
CA VAL A 88 -10.03 8.04 -1.31
C VAL A 88 -11.37 7.87 -0.63
N PHE A 89 -12.32 8.72 -0.94
CA PHE A 89 -13.68 8.60 -0.43
C PHE A 89 -14.53 7.74 -1.35
N LYS A 90 -15.39 6.94 -0.74
CA LYS A 90 -16.23 5.95 -1.41
C LYS A 90 -17.68 6.09 -0.98
N ASP A 91 -18.58 5.62 -1.83
CA ASP A 91 -19.99 5.50 -1.47
C ASP A 91 -20.25 4.24 -0.62
N ALA A 92 -21.51 4.02 -0.25
CA ALA A 92 -21.90 2.87 0.56
C ALA A 92 -21.66 1.53 -0.14
N SER A 93 -21.59 1.53 -1.46
CA SER A 93 -21.34 0.33 -2.28
C SER A 93 -19.85 0.07 -2.55
N GLY A 94 -18.98 0.96 -2.05
CA GLY A 94 -17.53 0.83 -2.22
C GLY A 94 -16.99 1.46 -3.50
N PHE A 95 -17.83 2.15 -4.29
CA PHE A 95 -17.37 2.87 -5.48
C PHE A 95 -16.80 4.23 -5.10
N SER A 96 -15.75 4.64 -5.82
CA SER A 96 -15.18 5.96 -5.66
C SER A 96 -16.20 7.06 -5.96
N THR A 97 -16.22 8.08 -5.14
CA THR A 97 -17.04 9.28 -5.36
C THR A 97 -16.29 10.34 -6.17
N ASP A 98 -15.17 9.99 -6.80
CA ASP A 98 -14.23 10.90 -7.46
C ASP A 98 -13.62 11.95 -6.53
N ASP A 99 -13.75 11.74 -5.23
CA ASP A 99 -13.19 12.59 -4.20
C ASP A 99 -11.95 11.89 -3.60
N GLU A 100 -10.81 12.38 -3.97
CA GLU A 100 -9.52 11.87 -3.53
C GLU A 100 -8.67 13.03 -3.05
N THR A 101 -8.16 12.95 -1.82
CA THR A 101 -7.28 13.99 -1.33
C THR A 101 -5.93 13.95 -2.04
N PRO A 102 -5.28 15.09 -2.27
CA PRO A 102 -3.92 15.09 -2.79
C PRO A 102 -2.98 14.37 -1.81
N TRP A 103 -1.90 13.83 -2.34
CA TRP A 103 -0.85 13.26 -1.51
C TRP A 103 -0.20 14.35 -0.68
N GLN A 104 -0.18 14.15 0.63
CA GLN A 104 0.49 15.07 1.56
C GLN A 104 1.66 14.37 2.23
N ASN A 105 2.72 15.13 2.45
CA ASN A 105 3.89 14.65 3.17
C ASN A 105 3.57 14.57 4.66
N LEU A 106 3.96 13.47 5.28
CA LEU A 106 3.84 13.24 6.70
C LEU A 106 5.21 12.86 7.25
N ILE A 107 5.70 13.65 8.17
CA ILE A 107 6.96 13.39 8.86
C ILE A 107 6.63 12.80 10.22
N LEU A 108 7.14 11.60 10.45
CA LEU A 108 6.96 10.87 11.69
C LEU A 108 8.29 10.76 12.39
N THR A 109 8.40 11.34 13.57
CA THR A 109 9.57 11.19 14.43
C THR A 109 9.63 9.79 15.03
N GLU A 110 10.69 9.48 15.73
CA GLU A 110 10.95 8.15 16.30
C GLU A 110 9.78 7.67 17.17
N ASN A 111 9.22 6.52 16.84
CA ASN A 111 8.09 5.91 17.54
C ASN A 111 6.87 6.83 17.75
N ALA A 112 6.79 7.93 16.99
CA ALA A 112 5.73 8.90 17.14
C ALA A 112 4.43 8.45 16.51
N GLN A 113 3.34 8.95 17.04
CA GLN A 113 2.00 8.83 16.48
C GLN A 113 1.51 10.22 16.10
N GLU A 114 0.98 10.34 14.90
CA GLU A 114 0.38 11.56 14.39
C GLU A 114 -1.07 11.30 13.98
N ASP A 115 -1.93 12.24 14.30
CA ASP A 115 -3.33 12.21 13.88
C ASP A 115 -3.47 12.93 12.56
N VAL A 116 -3.97 12.21 11.56
CA VAL A 116 -4.21 12.77 10.24
C VAL A 116 -5.70 12.81 9.98
N ARG A 117 -6.18 13.99 9.58
CA ARG A 117 -7.59 14.24 9.35
C ARG A 117 -7.86 14.45 7.86
N PHE A 118 -8.89 13.77 7.36
CA PHE A 118 -9.39 13.94 6.01
C PHE A 118 -10.87 14.28 6.04
N VAL A 119 -11.29 15.16 5.17
CA VAL A 119 -12.71 15.56 5.03
C VAL A 119 -13.10 15.48 3.57
N SER A 120 -14.23 14.85 3.29
CA SER A 120 -14.76 14.79 1.92
C SER A 120 -15.20 16.17 1.42
N ILE A 121 -15.19 16.34 0.09
CA ILE A 121 -15.60 17.61 -0.54
C ILE A 121 -17.10 17.81 -0.43
N ASN A 122 -17.87 16.73 -0.51
CA ASN A 122 -19.32 16.77 -0.52
C ASN A 122 -19.93 15.72 0.42
N ASN A 123 -21.23 15.59 0.39
CA ASN A 123 -21.98 14.67 1.24
C ASN A 123 -22.20 13.27 0.64
N LYS A 124 -21.52 12.91 -0.43
CA LYS A 124 -21.68 11.61 -1.10
C LYS A 124 -20.90 10.49 -0.44
N ALA A 125 -19.83 10.82 0.26
CA ALA A 125 -18.95 9.83 0.87
C ALA A 125 -19.63 9.12 2.05
N GLN A 126 -19.60 7.81 2.05
CA GLN A 126 -20.06 6.95 3.13
C GLN A 126 -18.94 6.09 3.70
N ASP A 127 -17.89 5.92 2.92
CA ASP A 127 -16.76 5.09 3.26
C ASP A 127 -15.46 5.68 2.69
N PHE A 128 -14.33 5.06 2.99
CA PHE A 128 -13.02 5.61 2.65
C PHE A 128 -11.96 4.51 2.56
N THR A 129 -10.85 4.86 1.92
CA THR A 129 -9.59 4.10 1.99
C THR A 129 -8.44 5.09 2.15
N ILE A 130 -7.69 4.97 3.22
CA ILE A 130 -6.46 5.72 3.44
C ILE A 130 -5.31 4.97 2.81
N ARG A 131 -4.46 5.65 2.06
CA ARG A 131 -3.30 5.07 1.39
C ARG A 131 -2.05 5.76 1.88
N VAL A 132 -1.04 4.97 2.20
CA VAL A 132 0.29 5.45 2.60
C VAL A 132 1.32 4.86 1.66
N ARG A 133 2.22 5.71 1.19
CA ARG A 133 3.35 5.31 0.35
C ARG A 133 4.64 5.96 0.82
N GLN A 134 5.76 5.42 0.35
CA GLN A 134 7.05 6.05 0.57
C GLN A 134 7.07 7.43 -0.08
N ALA A 135 7.72 8.39 0.57
CA ALA A 135 7.92 9.72 0.00
C ALA A 135 8.82 9.66 -1.22
N HIS A 136 8.51 10.44 -2.21
CA HIS A 136 9.26 10.58 -3.46
C HIS A 136 9.96 11.93 -3.53
#